data_5a97f7d27dae960f547d4c61ce8cf086
#
_entry.id   5a97f7d27dae960f547d4c61ce8cf086
#
_cell.length_a   1.000
_cell.length_b   1.000
_cell.length_c   1.000
_cell.angle_alpha   90.00
_cell.angle_beta   90.00
_cell.angle_gamma   90.00
#
_symmetry.space_group_name_H-M   'P 1'
#
loop_
_entity.id
_entity.type
_entity.pdbx_description
1 polymer ?
#
loop_
_entity_poly.entity_id
_entity_poly.type
_entity_poly.pdbx_seq_one_letter_code
_entity_poly.pdbx_strand_id
1 'polypeptide(L)'
;MTVSELEAFTVWIEEVIRRRGYDIDSPRGGGKSRLADEAGVHRAAITRLLQRQSMPDLETMRRLAHVLDIPVREMLIRSGRLSEEDLPLPSSSEAGVDRSGGERQQLTLEEAATALGIPAEQREMFLRVAGQFLPAPAARDLPARRSRRG
;
A
#
# COMPACT_ATOMS: atom_id res chain seq x y z
N MET A 1 -10.59 22.00 7.47
CA MET A 1 -10.13 21.05 8.52
C MET A 1 -10.65 21.53 9.86
N THR A 2 -11.44 20.72 10.51
CA THR A 2 -12.03 21.07 11.80
C THR A 2 -11.06 20.70 12.94
N VAL A 3 -11.19 21.37 14.09
CA VAL A 3 -10.38 21.05 15.29
C VAL A 3 -10.54 19.59 15.69
N SER A 4 -11.74 19.02 15.47
CA SER A 4 -12.06 17.62 15.74
C SER A 4 -11.23 16.62 14.89
N GLU A 5 -10.96 16.94 13.62
CA GLU A 5 -10.16 16.06 12.76
C GLU A 5 -8.69 16.03 13.17
N LEU A 6 -8.13 17.19 13.52
CA LEU A 6 -6.77 17.29 14.02
C LEU A 6 -6.62 16.53 15.35
N GLU A 7 -7.58 16.66 16.25
CA GLU A 7 -7.56 15.95 17.53
C GLU A 7 -7.64 14.44 17.33
N ALA A 8 -8.59 13.95 16.53
CA ALA A 8 -8.73 12.54 16.25
C ALA A 8 -7.47 11.95 15.59
N PHE A 9 -6.90 12.66 14.64
CA PHE A 9 -5.65 12.27 14.00
C PHE A 9 -4.49 12.24 15.00
N THR A 10 -4.39 13.25 15.87
CA THR A 10 -3.30 13.32 16.85
C THR A 10 -3.40 12.17 17.86
N VAL A 11 -4.56 11.86 18.37
CA VAL A 11 -4.77 10.73 19.30
C VAL A 11 -4.35 9.42 18.65
N TRP A 12 -4.77 9.19 17.43
CA TRP A 12 -4.41 7.98 16.68
C TRP A 12 -2.91 7.87 16.43
N ILE A 13 -2.27 8.94 15.94
CA ILE A 13 -0.84 8.91 15.63
C ILE A 13 0.03 8.78 16.89
N GLU A 14 -0.36 9.40 18.01
CA GLU A 14 0.30 9.23 19.30
C GLU A 14 0.33 7.77 19.72
N GLU A 15 -0.79 7.06 19.58
CA GLU A 15 -0.88 5.63 19.91
C GLU A 15 0.04 4.79 19.02
N VAL A 16 0.07 5.07 17.72
CA VAL A 16 0.97 4.37 16.79
C VAL A 16 2.44 4.63 17.15
N ILE A 17 2.81 5.86 17.44
CA ILE A 17 4.18 6.25 17.84
C ILE A 17 4.59 5.48 19.11
N ARG A 18 3.71 5.41 20.13
CA ARG A 18 3.97 4.63 21.35
C ARG A 18 4.13 3.15 21.08
N ARG A 19 3.27 2.56 20.24
CA ARG A 19 3.37 1.14 19.85
C ARG A 19 4.68 0.81 19.14
N ARG A 20 5.27 1.78 18.44
CA ARG A 20 6.58 1.63 17.79
C ARG A 20 7.77 1.85 18.74
N GLY A 21 7.50 2.12 20.02
CA GLY A 21 8.52 2.24 21.06
C GLY A 21 9.17 3.60 21.17
N TYR A 22 8.53 4.65 20.63
CA TYR A 22 8.99 6.01 20.84
C TYR A 22 8.36 6.60 22.13
N ASP A 23 9.21 6.97 23.06
CA ASP A 23 8.75 7.65 24.30
C ASP A 23 8.50 9.13 24.03
N ILE A 24 7.24 9.47 23.76
CA ILE A 24 6.80 10.86 23.51
C ILE A 24 6.23 11.54 24.76
N ASP A 25 6.02 10.78 25.83
CA ASP A 25 5.36 11.25 27.05
C ASP A 25 6.37 11.77 28.05
N SER A 26 7.57 11.19 28.13
CA SER A 26 8.61 11.65 29.04
C SER A 26 9.29 12.92 28.55
N PRO A 27 9.41 13.95 29.41
CA PRO A 27 10.10 15.20 29.05
C PRO A 27 11.56 15.01 28.62
N ARG A 28 12.21 13.97 29.13
CA ARG A 28 13.60 13.59 28.86
C ARG A 28 13.75 12.36 27.96
N GLY A 29 12.65 11.72 27.56
CA GLY A 29 12.66 10.45 26.84
C GLY A 29 13.25 10.49 25.43
N GLY A 30 13.42 11.69 24.85
CA GLY A 30 14.05 11.85 23.54
C GLY A 30 13.30 11.24 22.36
N GLY A 31 12.16 10.59 22.59
CA GLY A 31 11.40 9.88 21.56
C GLY A 31 10.95 10.78 20.41
N LYS A 32 10.58 12.03 20.70
CA LYS A 32 10.24 13.03 19.68
C LYS A 32 11.44 13.37 18.78
N SER A 33 12.61 13.51 19.37
CA SER A 33 13.85 13.79 18.63
C SER A 33 14.25 12.60 17.80
N ARG A 34 14.23 11.40 18.39
CA ARG A 34 14.55 10.14 17.69
C ARG A 34 13.61 9.92 16.52
N LEU A 35 12.30 10.08 16.70
CA LEU A 35 11.33 9.96 15.61
C LEU A 35 11.60 10.99 14.50
N ALA A 36 11.90 12.24 14.87
CA ALA A 36 12.23 13.28 13.90
C ALA A 36 13.49 12.97 13.10
N ASP A 37 14.54 12.49 13.77
CA ASP A 37 15.80 12.10 13.13
C ASP A 37 15.62 10.90 12.19
N GLU A 38 14.93 9.86 12.63
CA GLU A 38 14.65 8.67 11.82
C GLU A 38 13.75 8.98 10.62
N ALA A 39 12.77 9.85 10.78
CA ALA A 39 11.90 10.29 9.70
C ALA A 39 12.53 11.36 8.80
N GLY A 40 13.64 11.95 9.19
CA GLY A 40 14.25 13.05 8.45
C GLY A 40 13.38 14.31 8.40
N VAL A 41 12.63 14.57 9.48
CA VAL A 41 11.73 15.74 9.59
C VAL A 41 12.16 16.64 10.75
N HIS A 42 11.73 17.89 10.72
CA HIS A 42 12.04 18.79 11.81
C HIS A 42 11.29 18.40 13.09
N ARG A 43 12.02 18.33 14.22
CA ARG A 43 11.42 18.08 15.55
C ARG A 43 10.26 19.02 15.86
N ALA A 44 10.33 20.27 15.41
CA ALA A 44 9.25 21.25 15.59
C ALA A 44 7.95 20.81 14.89
N ALA A 45 8.01 20.11 13.76
CA ALA A 45 6.83 19.58 13.08
C ALA A 45 6.15 18.48 13.92
N ILE A 46 6.94 17.56 14.48
CA ILE A 46 6.45 16.53 15.42
C ILE A 46 5.81 17.19 16.66
N THR A 47 6.49 18.16 17.24
CA THR A 47 6.01 18.87 18.43
C THR A 47 4.67 19.57 18.18
N ARG A 48 4.56 20.30 17.06
CA ARG A 48 3.31 20.99 16.69
C ARG A 48 2.15 20.03 16.45
N LEU A 49 2.43 18.89 15.83
CA LEU A 49 1.43 17.85 15.65
C LEU A 49 0.94 17.31 16.99
N LEU A 50 1.84 16.86 17.87
CA LEU A 50 1.49 16.29 19.17
C LEU A 50 0.83 17.30 20.13
N GLN A 51 1.13 18.60 19.96
CA GLN A 51 0.47 19.69 20.68
C GLN A 51 -0.85 20.15 20.05
N ARG A 52 -1.33 19.48 19.00
CA ARG A 52 -2.56 19.82 18.25
C ARG A 52 -2.55 21.26 17.70
N GLN A 53 -1.38 21.76 17.35
CA GLN A 53 -1.22 23.13 16.82
C GLN A 53 -1.46 23.19 15.32
N SER A 54 -0.95 22.21 14.59
CA SER A 54 -1.11 22.14 13.14
C SER A 54 -0.93 20.73 12.59
N MET A 55 -1.67 20.42 11.55
CA MET A 55 -1.49 19.23 10.76
C MET A 55 -0.17 19.32 9.97
N PRO A 56 0.66 18.26 9.93
CA PRO A 56 1.88 18.25 9.13
C PRO A 56 1.59 18.40 7.63
N ASP A 57 2.57 18.87 6.88
CA ASP A 57 2.50 18.86 5.42
C ASP A 57 2.55 17.43 4.87
N LEU A 58 2.24 17.29 3.59
CA LEU A 58 2.16 15.98 2.92
C LEU A 58 3.50 15.23 2.96
N GLU A 59 4.62 15.93 2.77
CA GLU A 59 5.94 15.30 2.77
C GLU A 59 6.30 14.78 4.16
N THR A 60 6.03 15.57 5.21
CA THR A 60 6.20 15.14 6.60
C THR A 60 5.34 13.91 6.91
N MET A 61 4.09 13.90 6.46
CA MET A 61 3.20 12.74 6.63
C MET A 61 3.73 11.48 5.95
N ARG A 62 4.24 11.61 4.71
CA ARG A 62 4.83 10.47 3.97
C ARG A 62 6.03 9.88 4.69
N ARG A 63 6.92 10.73 5.19
CA ARG A 63 8.11 10.33 5.93
C ARG A 63 7.75 9.65 7.25
N LEU A 64 6.80 10.21 8.00
CA LEU A 64 6.28 9.60 9.22
C LEU A 64 5.62 8.25 8.95
N ALA A 65 4.80 8.15 7.91
CA ALA A 65 4.16 6.90 7.50
C ALA A 65 5.20 5.81 7.22
N HIS A 66 6.29 6.17 6.56
CA HIS A 66 7.38 5.24 6.25
C HIS A 66 8.07 4.71 7.52
N VAL A 67 8.46 5.61 8.43
CA VAL A 67 9.15 5.24 9.69
C VAL A 67 8.23 4.47 10.63
N LEU A 68 6.97 4.83 10.68
CA LEU A 68 5.96 4.16 11.51
C LEU A 68 5.39 2.89 10.86
N ASP A 69 5.82 2.57 9.63
CA ASP A 69 5.33 1.43 8.85
C ASP A 69 3.80 1.43 8.73
N ILE A 70 3.27 2.57 8.33
CA ILE A 70 1.85 2.81 8.09
C ILE A 70 1.67 3.08 6.60
N PRO A 71 0.63 2.51 5.94
CA PRO A 71 0.29 2.89 4.59
C PRO A 71 0.03 4.40 4.49
N VAL A 72 0.67 5.09 3.54
CA VAL A 72 0.47 6.53 3.32
C VAL A 72 -1.00 6.85 3.10
N ARG A 73 -1.73 5.95 2.43
CA ARG A 73 -3.18 6.04 2.23
C ARG A 73 -3.93 6.20 3.57
N GLU A 74 -3.64 5.35 4.54
CA GLU A 74 -4.28 5.41 5.86
C GLU A 74 -3.95 6.72 6.58
N MET A 75 -2.70 7.16 6.51
CA MET A 75 -2.28 8.44 7.06
C MET A 75 -3.08 9.61 6.49
N LEU A 76 -3.31 9.63 5.18
CA LEU A 76 -4.05 10.68 4.48
C LEU A 76 -5.55 10.64 4.78
N ILE A 77 -6.14 9.48 4.87
CA ILE A 77 -7.55 9.32 5.24
C ILE A 77 -7.77 9.80 6.68
N ARG A 78 -6.95 9.32 7.61
CA ARG A 78 -7.04 9.70 9.03
C ARG A 78 -6.82 11.19 9.28
N SER A 79 -6.03 11.84 8.44
CA SER A 79 -5.80 13.29 8.51
C SER A 79 -6.90 14.12 7.83
N GLY A 80 -7.93 13.50 7.27
CA GLY A 80 -9.00 14.19 6.53
C GLY A 80 -8.55 14.80 5.19
N ARG A 81 -7.32 14.50 4.74
CA ARG A 81 -6.81 15.03 3.46
C ARG A 81 -7.27 14.23 2.24
N LEU A 82 -7.74 13.03 2.47
CA LEU A 82 -8.24 12.15 1.45
C LEU A 82 -9.49 11.46 1.98
N SER A 83 -10.58 11.52 1.22
CA SER A 83 -11.77 10.74 1.50
C SER A 83 -11.60 9.32 0.98
N GLU A 84 -12.19 8.35 1.65
CA GLU A 84 -12.25 6.98 1.12
C GLU A 84 -12.98 6.92 -0.23
N GLU A 85 -13.91 7.84 -0.45
CA GLU A 85 -14.67 7.97 -1.68
C GLU A 85 -13.86 8.53 -2.85
N ASP A 86 -12.83 9.33 -2.58
CA ASP A 86 -11.93 9.91 -3.60
C ASP A 86 -10.91 8.90 -4.12
N LEU A 87 -10.76 7.77 -3.45
CA LEU A 87 -9.87 6.71 -3.88
C LEU A 87 -10.63 5.77 -4.82
N PRO A 88 -10.02 5.39 -5.94
CA PRO A 88 -10.56 4.26 -6.69
C PRO A 88 -10.64 3.09 -5.71
N LEU A 89 -11.85 2.53 -5.58
CA LEU A 89 -12.06 1.31 -4.82
C LEU A 89 -10.91 0.37 -5.20
N PRO A 90 -10.18 -0.22 -4.24
CA PRO A 90 -9.31 -1.31 -4.58
C PRO A 90 -10.20 -2.29 -5.35
N SER A 91 -9.90 -2.44 -6.63
CA SER A 91 -10.57 -3.47 -7.42
C SER A 91 -10.54 -4.70 -6.56
N SER A 92 -11.68 -5.32 -6.35
CA SER A 92 -11.93 -6.42 -5.39
C SER A 92 -10.98 -7.62 -5.47
N SER A 93 -9.89 -7.49 -6.21
CA SER A 93 -8.79 -8.43 -6.29
C SER A 93 -7.78 -8.36 -5.13
N GLU A 94 -7.82 -7.35 -4.26
CA GLU A 94 -6.92 -7.32 -3.09
C GLU A 94 -7.60 -7.54 -1.74
N ALA A 95 -8.93 -7.48 -1.66
CA ALA A 95 -9.69 -7.76 -0.44
C ALA A 95 -10.07 -9.24 -0.27
N GLY A 96 -9.43 -10.15 -0.98
CA GLY A 96 -9.72 -11.57 -0.97
C GLY A 96 -8.48 -12.42 -1.08
N VAL A 97 -7.55 -12.30 -0.14
CA VAL A 97 -6.67 -13.44 0.13
C VAL A 97 -7.45 -14.37 1.04
N ASP A 98 -8.53 -14.89 0.52
CA ASP A 98 -9.08 -16.14 0.99
C ASP A 98 -8.11 -17.23 0.54
N ARG A 99 -7.40 -17.81 1.51
CA ARG A 99 -6.47 -18.93 1.33
C ARG A 99 -7.20 -20.26 1.06
N SER A 100 -8.38 -20.20 0.51
CA SER A 100 -9.12 -21.35 0.01
C SER A 100 -8.82 -21.49 -1.46
N GLY A 101 -8.08 -22.52 -1.84
CA GLY A 101 -7.64 -22.89 -3.18
C GLY A 101 -8.66 -22.70 -4.30
N GLY A 102 -8.85 -21.47 -4.73
CA GLY A 102 -9.58 -21.07 -5.91
C GLY A 102 -8.58 -20.75 -7.01
N GLU A 103 -8.72 -21.43 -8.12
CA GLU A 103 -7.99 -21.22 -9.36
C GLU A 103 -7.85 -19.73 -9.63
N ARG A 104 -6.61 -19.24 -9.63
CA ARG A 104 -6.29 -17.94 -10.21
C ARG A 104 -6.72 -18.03 -11.67
N GLN A 105 -7.84 -17.41 -12.01
CA GLN A 105 -8.17 -17.15 -13.40
C GLN A 105 -7.06 -16.24 -13.93
N GLN A 106 -6.07 -16.88 -14.53
CA GLN A 106 -5.05 -16.17 -15.28
C GLN A 106 -5.77 -15.60 -16.51
N LEU A 107 -6.04 -14.29 -16.48
CA LEU A 107 -6.50 -13.60 -17.67
C LEU A 107 -5.50 -13.91 -18.78
N THR A 108 -5.99 -14.47 -19.85
CA THR A 108 -5.18 -14.66 -21.04
C THR A 108 -4.84 -13.29 -21.64
N LEU A 109 -3.73 -13.21 -22.34
CA LEU A 109 -3.35 -11.98 -23.05
C LEU A 109 -4.43 -11.48 -24.01
N GLU A 110 -5.19 -12.39 -24.58
CA GLU A 110 -6.31 -12.08 -25.48
C GLU A 110 -7.49 -11.43 -24.71
N GLU A 111 -7.81 -11.96 -23.54
CA GLU A 111 -8.84 -11.38 -22.66
C GLU A 111 -8.41 -10.00 -22.17
N ALA A 112 -7.14 -9.82 -21.82
CA ALA A 112 -6.58 -8.54 -21.45
C ALA A 112 -6.65 -7.53 -22.60
N ALA A 113 -6.31 -7.93 -23.83
CA ALA A 113 -6.41 -7.08 -25.00
C ALA A 113 -7.86 -6.65 -25.29
N THR A 114 -8.81 -7.54 -25.05
CA THR A 114 -10.24 -7.24 -25.20
C THR A 114 -10.74 -6.27 -24.14
N ALA A 115 -10.37 -6.48 -22.89
CA ALA A 115 -10.72 -5.62 -21.76
C ALA A 115 -10.15 -4.20 -21.91
N LEU A 116 -8.95 -4.08 -22.49
CA LEU A 116 -8.31 -2.79 -22.78
C LEU A 116 -8.85 -2.10 -24.04
N GLY A 117 -9.78 -2.74 -24.78
CA GLY A 117 -10.37 -2.18 -25.99
C GLY A 117 -9.39 -2.08 -27.15
N ILE A 118 -8.36 -2.93 -27.21
CA ILE A 118 -7.34 -2.90 -28.26
C ILE A 118 -7.97 -3.35 -29.59
N PRO A 119 -7.88 -2.52 -30.67
CA PRO A 119 -8.42 -2.87 -31.97
C PRO A 119 -7.81 -4.18 -32.52
N ALA A 120 -8.58 -4.94 -33.29
CA ALA A 120 -8.14 -6.22 -33.84
C ALA A 120 -6.82 -6.14 -34.62
N GLU A 121 -6.62 -5.04 -35.35
CA GLU A 121 -5.40 -4.74 -36.11
C GLU A 121 -4.13 -4.61 -35.25
N GLN A 122 -4.27 -4.19 -34.00
CA GLN A 122 -3.17 -3.99 -33.07
C GLN A 122 -2.99 -5.12 -32.07
N ARG A 123 -3.93 -6.05 -31.99
CA ARG A 123 -3.89 -7.17 -31.04
C ARG A 123 -2.67 -8.06 -31.22
N GLU A 124 -2.33 -8.38 -32.45
CA GLU A 124 -1.18 -9.23 -32.74
C GLU A 124 0.14 -8.61 -32.24
N MET A 125 0.29 -7.30 -32.44
CA MET A 125 1.45 -6.58 -31.94
C MET A 125 1.45 -6.52 -30.40
N PHE A 126 0.31 -6.27 -29.80
CA PHE A 126 0.15 -6.28 -28.35
C PHE A 126 0.51 -7.63 -27.73
N LEU A 127 -0.02 -8.71 -28.30
CA LEU A 127 0.25 -10.08 -27.81
C LEU A 127 1.74 -10.43 -27.93
N ARG A 128 2.39 -10.01 -28.99
CA ARG A 128 3.82 -10.25 -29.22
C ARG A 128 4.68 -9.49 -28.19
N VAL A 129 4.38 -8.23 -27.96
CA VAL A 129 5.13 -7.39 -27.01
C VAL A 129 4.83 -7.80 -25.56
N ALA A 130 3.57 -7.96 -25.18
CA ALA A 130 3.17 -8.34 -23.83
C ALA A 130 3.65 -9.75 -23.44
N GLY A 131 3.69 -10.67 -24.40
CA GLY A 131 4.22 -12.03 -24.19
C GLY A 131 5.68 -12.09 -23.78
N GLN A 132 6.47 -11.06 -24.10
CA GLN A 132 7.89 -10.98 -23.69
C GLN A 132 8.07 -10.68 -22.20
N PHE A 133 7.07 -10.06 -21.58
CA PHE A 133 7.11 -9.67 -20.17
C PHE A 133 6.44 -10.68 -19.23
N LEU A 134 5.77 -11.69 -19.78
CA LEU A 134 5.17 -12.74 -18.98
C LEU A 134 6.14 -13.91 -18.81
N PRO A 135 6.25 -14.47 -17.59
CA PRO A 135 7.03 -15.69 -17.42
C PRO A 135 6.41 -16.80 -18.27
N ALA A 136 7.25 -17.59 -18.92
CA ALA A 136 6.82 -18.75 -19.67
C ALA A 136 5.94 -19.65 -18.78
N PRO A 137 4.79 -20.18 -19.27
CA PRO A 137 4.00 -21.10 -18.51
C PRO A 137 4.86 -22.29 -18.12
N ALA A 138 4.94 -22.56 -16.81
CA ALA A 138 5.68 -23.71 -16.30
C ALA A 138 5.19 -24.94 -17.05
N ALA A 139 6.11 -25.62 -17.72
CA ALA A 139 5.83 -26.85 -18.43
C ALA A 139 5.13 -27.80 -17.45
N ARG A 140 3.86 -28.09 -17.70
CA ARG A 140 3.15 -29.12 -16.95
C ARG A 140 3.89 -30.41 -17.18
N ASP A 141 4.45 -30.98 -16.13
CA ASP A 141 4.96 -32.34 -16.10
C ASP A 141 3.88 -33.28 -16.69
N LEU A 142 4.14 -33.75 -17.88
CA LEU A 142 3.38 -34.84 -18.46
C LEU A 142 3.71 -36.10 -17.64
N PRO A 143 2.72 -36.78 -17.07
CA PRO A 143 3.00 -38.00 -16.34
C PRO A 143 3.61 -39.03 -17.32
N ALA A 144 4.80 -39.48 -16.96
CA ALA A 144 5.52 -40.52 -17.71
C ALA A 144 4.60 -41.75 -17.91
N ARG A 145 4.32 -42.05 -19.15
CA ARG A 145 3.66 -43.31 -19.52
C ARG A 145 4.54 -44.46 -19.03
N ARG A 146 4.10 -45.11 -17.97
CA ARG A 146 4.66 -46.39 -17.59
C ARG A 146 4.36 -47.40 -18.72
N SER A 147 5.38 -47.72 -19.49
CA SER A 147 5.37 -48.90 -20.38
C SER A 147 5.23 -50.13 -19.51
N ARG A 148 4.05 -50.73 -19.50
CA ARG A 148 3.92 -52.11 -19.08
C ARG A 148 4.50 -52.97 -20.21
N ARG A 149 5.67 -53.57 -19.96
CA ARG A 149 6.06 -54.81 -20.61
C ARG A 149 5.47 -55.94 -19.76
N GLY A 150 4.54 -56.69 -20.30
CA GLY A 150 4.18 -58.04 -19.91
C GLY A 150 4.93 -59.02 -20.78
#